data_a9ff028c8c97185847901f28b673acbe
#
_entry.id   a9ff028c8c97185847901f28b673acbe
#
_cell.length_a   1.000
_cell.length_b   1.000
_cell.length_c   1.000
_cell.angle_alpha   90.00
_cell.angle_beta   90.00
_cell.angle_gamma   90.00
#
_symmetry.space_group_name_H-M   'P 1'
#
loop_
_entity.id
_entity.type
_entity.pdbx_description
1 polymer ?
#
loop_
_entity_poly.entity_id
_entity_poly.type
_entity_poly.pdbx_seq_one_letter_code
_entity_poly.pdbx_strand_id
1 'polypeptide(L)'
;MARMRGIFLDKSVAKIVEADIPKPRRNEVLIETKACGICMGEVYVFQGKLPGGKIMGHEGVGIVAEVGEDVKDIKPGDKVTALGGPAFAEYYKTERRNVAKIPENIDEKDLIYWVSEPLACAVTGIKGSNIRVGDKVCIVGCGYMGLLLIQLVPKDTVGEIVAIDIRDKCLDLAKKFGVKHTLNPSRNNVVKETFEILGGEADIVIEASGAPGTIDLATDLVRSGGRLVIFGRHVVDEKVPTEKWHVKGLTILNTSPSFSENFNKDFIDAVSLLRKGVIDQKPLITHVFPYLKAQEAFELASKKPLDYIKGVLTF
;
A
#
# COMPACT_ATOMS: atom_id res chain seq x y z
N MET A 1 1.91 17.20 -31.39
CA MET A 1 2.59 16.81 -30.13
C MET A 1 3.01 15.36 -30.24
N ALA A 2 4.08 14.94 -29.58
CA ALA A 2 4.45 13.53 -29.55
C ALA A 2 3.36 12.73 -28.80
N ARG A 3 3.09 11.50 -29.27
CA ARG A 3 2.04 10.64 -28.73
C ARG A 3 2.63 9.58 -27.82
N MET A 4 1.85 9.15 -26.84
CA MET A 4 2.14 8.04 -25.93
C MET A 4 0.94 7.13 -25.79
N ARG A 5 1.14 5.95 -25.27
CA ARG A 5 0.07 5.02 -24.90
C ARG A 5 -0.15 5.07 -23.39
N GLY A 6 -1.40 4.90 -23.00
CA GLY A 6 -1.80 4.77 -21.59
C GLY A 6 -2.96 3.82 -21.44
N ILE A 7 -3.24 3.41 -20.20
CA ILE A 7 -4.31 2.49 -19.86
C ILE A 7 -5.52 3.30 -19.39
N PHE A 8 -6.55 3.31 -20.23
CA PHE A 8 -7.88 3.80 -19.84
C PHE A 8 -8.55 2.75 -18.96
N LEU A 9 -8.98 3.15 -17.78
CA LEU A 9 -9.59 2.27 -16.80
C LEU A 9 -11.02 2.70 -16.50
N ASP A 10 -11.93 1.73 -16.60
CA ASP A 10 -13.34 1.89 -16.24
C ASP A 10 -13.89 0.51 -15.81
N LYS A 11 -15.21 0.45 -15.51
CA LYS A 11 -15.87 -0.79 -15.10
C LYS A 11 -15.63 -1.91 -16.13
N SER A 12 -14.96 -2.98 -15.68
CA SER A 12 -14.59 -4.17 -16.46
C SER A 12 -13.72 -3.90 -17.70
N VAL A 13 -13.12 -2.69 -17.81
CA VAL A 13 -12.34 -2.28 -18.98
C VAL A 13 -10.99 -1.70 -18.54
N ALA A 14 -9.91 -2.30 -19.03
CA ALA A 14 -8.56 -1.75 -18.93
C ALA A 14 -7.92 -1.81 -20.33
N LYS A 15 -8.13 -0.76 -21.14
CA LYS A 15 -7.72 -0.74 -22.56
C LYS A 15 -6.62 0.27 -22.83
N ILE A 16 -5.78 -0.05 -23.80
CA ILE A 16 -4.75 0.88 -24.28
C ILE A 16 -5.39 1.97 -25.13
N VAL A 17 -5.04 3.21 -24.82
CA VAL A 17 -5.46 4.41 -25.56
C VAL A 17 -4.25 5.28 -25.85
N GLU A 18 -4.36 6.11 -26.87
CA GLU A 18 -3.35 7.13 -27.18
C GLU A 18 -3.68 8.44 -26.47
N ALA A 19 -2.64 9.11 -26.02
CA ALA A 19 -2.68 10.45 -25.43
C ALA A 19 -1.48 11.27 -25.84
N ASP A 20 -1.52 12.58 -25.62
CA ASP A 20 -0.36 13.44 -25.83
C ASP A 20 0.64 13.28 -24.68
N ILE A 21 1.96 13.27 -24.97
CA ILE A 21 2.98 13.33 -23.93
C ILE A 21 2.87 14.70 -23.24
N PRO A 22 2.69 14.73 -21.91
CA PRO A 22 2.52 15.99 -21.19
C PRO A 22 3.86 16.74 -21.11
N LYS A 23 3.84 18.07 -21.24
CA LYS A 23 5.02 18.89 -20.97
C LYS A 23 5.09 19.25 -19.49
N PRO A 24 6.25 19.13 -18.83
CA PRO A 24 6.39 19.54 -17.44
C PRO A 24 6.31 21.07 -17.32
N ARG A 25 5.65 21.55 -16.26
CA ARG A 25 5.68 22.95 -15.85
C ARG A 25 7.02 23.27 -15.17
N ARG A 26 7.26 24.53 -14.83
CA ARG A 26 8.52 25.01 -14.25
C ARG A 26 9.02 24.18 -13.06
N ASN A 27 8.12 23.72 -12.18
CA ASN A 27 8.42 22.93 -10.96
C ASN A 27 8.08 21.45 -11.08
N GLU A 28 7.81 20.94 -12.29
CA GLU A 28 7.42 19.57 -12.55
C GLU A 28 8.56 18.75 -13.16
N VAL A 29 8.41 17.43 -13.06
CA VAL A 29 9.30 16.42 -13.64
C VAL A 29 8.46 15.54 -14.56
N LEU A 30 8.90 15.34 -15.81
CA LEU A 30 8.35 14.34 -16.71
C LEU A 30 9.11 13.04 -16.49
N ILE A 31 8.38 11.96 -16.25
CA ILE A 31 8.93 10.65 -15.98
C ILE A 31 8.50 9.68 -17.08
N GLU A 32 9.47 8.99 -17.68
CA GLU A 32 9.24 7.80 -18.49
C GLU A 32 8.94 6.64 -17.53
N THR A 33 7.72 6.11 -17.58
CA THR A 33 7.28 5.04 -16.69
C THR A 33 7.99 3.73 -17.04
N LYS A 34 8.59 3.09 -16.07
CA LYS A 34 9.15 1.73 -16.19
C LYS A 34 8.32 0.69 -15.46
N ALA A 35 7.68 1.12 -14.37
CA ALA A 35 6.75 0.29 -13.62
C ALA A 35 5.68 1.14 -12.92
N CYS A 36 4.50 0.55 -12.73
CA CYS A 36 3.45 1.13 -11.90
C CYS A 36 2.71 0.03 -11.15
N GLY A 37 2.58 0.16 -9.84
CA GLY A 37 1.83 -0.78 -9.01
C GLY A 37 0.33 -0.70 -9.28
N ILE A 38 -0.36 -1.84 -9.17
CA ILE A 38 -1.82 -1.92 -9.23
C ILE A 38 -2.36 -1.76 -7.79
N CYS A 39 -2.96 -0.62 -7.49
CA CYS A 39 -3.62 -0.37 -6.21
C CYS A 39 -5.03 -0.98 -6.19
N MET A 40 -5.48 -1.37 -5.01
CA MET A 40 -6.88 -1.82 -4.85
C MET A 40 -7.89 -0.71 -5.20
N GLY A 41 -7.51 0.57 -5.13
CA GLY A 41 -8.33 1.68 -5.59
C GLY A 41 -8.70 1.56 -7.07
N GLU A 42 -7.73 1.27 -7.94
CA GLU A 42 -7.98 1.03 -9.36
C GLU A 42 -8.70 -0.29 -9.62
N VAL A 43 -8.43 -1.33 -8.81
CA VAL A 43 -9.20 -2.58 -8.88
C VAL A 43 -10.68 -2.34 -8.56
N TYR A 44 -11.00 -1.47 -7.60
CA TYR A 44 -12.37 -1.09 -7.30
C TYR A 44 -13.03 -0.29 -8.43
N VAL A 45 -12.27 0.53 -9.17
CA VAL A 45 -12.75 1.15 -10.42
C VAL A 45 -13.08 0.07 -11.45
N PHE A 46 -12.18 -0.87 -11.68
CA PHE A 46 -12.40 -1.99 -12.60
C PHE A 46 -13.61 -2.85 -12.20
N GLN A 47 -13.87 -3.02 -10.91
CA GLN A 47 -15.07 -3.69 -10.38
C GLN A 47 -16.35 -2.83 -10.49
N GLY A 48 -16.25 -1.57 -10.90
CA GLY A 48 -17.39 -0.63 -10.97
C GLY A 48 -17.86 -0.13 -9.60
N LYS A 49 -17.06 -0.26 -8.56
CA LYS A 49 -17.36 0.24 -7.20
C LYS A 49 -16.93 1.70 -7.01
N LEU A 50 -16.03 2.18 -7.85
CA LEU A 50 -15.55 3.56 -7.87
C LEU A 50 -15.61 4.11 -9.30
N PRO A 51 -15.70 5.44 -9.48
CA PRO A 51 -15.75 6.07 -10.79
C PRO A 51 -14.41 5.91 -11.53
N GLY A 52 -14.48 5.64 -12.85
CA GLY A 52 -13.36 5.51 -13.78
C GLY A 52 -13.47 6.49 -14.96
N GLY A 53 -13.17 5.99 -16.16
CA GLY A 53 -13.35 6.75 -17.42
C GLY A 53 -12.13 7.62 -17.80
N LYS A 54 -10.92 7.26 -17.34
CA LYS A 54 -9.67 7.99 -17.64
C LYS A 54 -8.43 7.11 -17.53
N ILE A 55 -7.27 7.64 -17.95
CA ILE A 55 -5.97 7.05 -17.61
C ILE A 55 -5.71 7.29 -16.11
N MET A 56 -5.30 6.26 -15.39
CA MET A 56 -5.11 6.27 -13.96
C MET A 56 -3.68 5.85 -13.56
N GLY A 57 -3.51 5.33 -12.35
CA GLY A 57 -2.23 4.91 -11.78
C GLY A 57 -1.56 6.02 -10.98
N HIS A 58 -1.06 5.67 -9.79
CA HIS A 58 -0.43 6.64 -8.87
C HIS A 58 0.77 6.05 -8.11
N GLU A 59 1.16 4.82 -8.43
CA GLU A 59 2.29 4.12 -7.82
C GLU A 59 3.46 4.01 -8.83
N GLY A 60 3.85 5.13 -9.45
CA GLY A 60 4.77 5.15 -10.57
C GLY A 60 6.25 5.09 -10.18
N VAL A 61 7.02 4.35 -10.98
CA VAL A 61 8.48 4.26 -10.94
C VAL A 61 9.02 4.41 -12.36
N GLY A 62 10.12 5.15 -12.54
CA GLY A 62 10.65 5.32 -13.88
C GLY A 62 11.95 6.10 -13.94
N ILE A 63 12.21 6.66 -15.12
CA ILE A 63 13.39 7.43 -15.42
C ILE A 63 12.96 8.86 -15.78
N VAL A 64 13.65 9.84 -15.27
CA VAL A 64 13.37 11.25 -15.60
C VAL A 64 13.68 11.49 -17.08
N ALA A 65 12.67 11.93 -17.84
CA ALA A 65 12.79 12.27 -19.24
C ALA A 65 13.07 13.78 -19.45
N GLU A 66 12.37 14.64 -18.67
CA GLU A 66 12.51 16.09 -18.77
C GLU A 66 12.22 16.72 -17.40
N VAL A 67 12.81 17.88 -17.15
CA VAL A 67 12.57 18.65 -15.92
C VAL A 67 12.21 20.10 -16.26
N GLY A 68 11.34 20.69 -15.45
CA GLY A 68 11.02 22.11 -15.53
C GLY A 68 12.17 23.00 -15.07
N GLU A 69 12.13 24.27 -15.47
CA GLU A 69 13.22 25.24 -15.26
C GLU A 69 13.63 25.46 -13.79
N ASP A 70 12.68 25.27 -12.84
CA ASP A 70 12.93 25.51 -11.43
C ASP A 70 13.45 24.23 -10.71
N VAL A 71 13.49 23.09 -11.39
CA VAL A 71 14.02 21.82 -10.84
C VAL A 71 15.54 21.78 -11.02
N LYS A 72 16.31 21.73 -9.90
CA LYS A 72 17.78 21.84 -9.92
C LYS A 72 18.50 20.59 -9.39
N ASP A 73 17.83 19.74 -8.66
CA ASP A 73 18.42 18.60 -7.93
C ASP A 73 18.08 17.24 -8.53
N ILE A 74 17.31 17.21 -9.60
CA ILE A 74 16.99 16.04 -10.43
C ILE A 74 17.30 16.39 -11.88
N LYS A 75 17.79 15.42 -12.65
CA LYS A 75 18.14 15.59 -14.07
C LYS A 75 17.62 14.43 -14.91
N PRO A 76 17.47 14.62 -16.25
CA PRO A 76 17.19 13.53 -17.16
C PRO A 76 18.16 12.36 -16.99
N GLY A 77 17.62 11.13 -17.00
CA GLY A 77 18.34 9.90 -16.74
C GLY A 77 18.33 9.44 -15.27
N ASP A 78 17.96 10.29 -14.31
CA ASP A 78 17.82 9.86 -12.92
C ASP A 78 16.70 8.82 -12.78
N LYS A 79 16.95 7.71 -12.06
CA LYS A 79 15.95 6.73 -11.68
C LYS A 79 15.15 7.27 -10.50
N VAL A 80 13.83 7.21 -10.58
CA VAL A 80 12.95 7.83 -9.58
C VAL A 80 11.71 7.00 -9.30
N THR A 81 11.20 7.15 -8.08
CA THR A 81 9.83 6.77 -7.70
C THR A 81 9.06 8.04 -7.35
N ALA A 82 7.77 8.08 -7.60
CA ALA A 82 7.02 9.31 -7.43
C ALA A 82 5.57 9.09 -6.96
N LEU A 83 5.07 10.10 -6.25
CA LEU A 83 3.64 10.26 -5.96
C LEU A 83 2.93 10.91 -7.14
N GLY A 84 1.64 10.57 -7.30
CA GLY A 84 0.78 11.15 -8.31
C GLY A 84 0.79 10.39 -9.62
N GLY A 85 0.13 10.97 -10.62
CA GLY A 85 -0.10 10.32 -11.90
C GLY A 85 -0.71 11.27 -12.92
N PRO A 86 -1.24 10.70 -14.01
CA PRO A 86 -1.60 9.29 -14.27
C PRO A 86 -0.41 8.42 -14.71
N ALA A 87 0.05 7.51 -13.87
CA ALA A 87 1.25 6.71 -14.11
C ALA A 87 0.99 5.38 -14.86
N PHE A 88 -0.25 5.05 -15.19
CA PHE A 88 -0.58 3.98 -16.13
C PHE A 88 -0.46 4.49 -17.58
N ALA A 89 0.65 5.14 -17.88
CA ALA A 89 1.00 5.67 -19.22
C ALA A 89 2.51 5.60 -19.41
N GLU A 90 2.96 5.57 -20.66
CA GLU A 90 4.39 5.55 -21.00
C GLU A 90 5.14 6.77 -20.42
N TYR A 91 4.44 7.89 -20.25
CA TYR A 91 4.97 9.09 -19.59
C TYR A 91 3.91 9.71 -18.69
N TYR A 92 4.36 10.24 -17.55
CA TYR A 92 3.52 11.07 -16.69
C TYR A 92 4.36 12.17 -16.06
N LYS A 93 3.71 13.21 -15.57
CA LYS A 93 4.39 14.30 -14.88
C LYS A 93 3.86 14.51 -13.49
N THR A 94 4.71 14.97 -12.59
CA THR A 94 4.35 15.33 -11.23
C THR A 94 5.23 16.46 -10.72
N GLU A 95 4.82 17.11 -9.63
CA GLU A 95 5.63 18.15 -9.00
C GLU A 95 6.94 17.58 -8.44
N ARG A 96 8.02 18.37 -8.46
CA ARG A 96 9.34 17.96 -7.96
C ARG A 96 9.28 17.41 -6.53
N ARG A 97 8.47 18.01 -5.64
CA ARG A 97 8.33 17.55 -4.25
C ARG A 97 7.80 16.12 -4.10
N ASN A 98 7.13 15.61 -5.11
CA ASN A 98 6.56 14.27 -5.17
C ASN A 98 7.55 13.20 -5.66
N VAL A 99 8.78 13.56 -5.98
CA VAL A 99 9.76 12.69 -6.64
C VAL A 99 10.93 12.38 -5.72
N ALA A 100 11.28 11.13 -5.57
CA ALA A 100 12.45 10.66 -4.84
C ALA A 100 13.36 9.84 -5.75
N LYS A 101 14.68 10.12 -5.68
CA LYS A 101 15.68 9.35 -6.45
C LYS A 101 15.79 7.93 -5.94
N ILE A 102 15.99 7.00 -6.84
CA ILE A 102 16.40 5.61 -6.58
C ILE A 102 17.92 5.55 -6.72
N PRO A 103 18.64 4.73 -5.93
CA PRO A 103 20.09 4.58 -6.09
C PRO A 103 20.49 4.18 -7.52
N GLU A 104 21.54 4.79 -8.05
CA GLU A 104 21.99 4.61 -9.44
C GLU A 104 22.37 3.15 -9.76
N ASN A 105 22.87 2.41 -8.77
CA ASN A 105 23.29 1.01 -8.89
C ASN A 105 22.11 0.01 -8.95
N ILE A 106 20.87 0.45 -8.88
CA ILE A 106 19.71 -0.43 -9.04
C ILE A 106 19.50 -0.68 -10.54
N ASP A 107 19.45 -1.95 -10.93
CA ASP A 107 19.15 -2.34 -12.31
C ASP A 107 17.73 -1.90 -12.71
N GLU A 108 17.53 -1.59 -13.99
CA GLU A 108 16.21 -1.16 -14.48
C GLU A 108 15.13 -2.24 -14.27
N LYS A 109 15.48 -3.51 -14.43
CA LYS A 109 14.58 -4.66 -14.15
C LYS A 109 14.10 -4.72 -12.70
N ASP A 110 14.87 -4.16 -11.76
CA ASP A 110 14.58 -4.18 -10.33
C ASP A 110 13.79 -2.94 -9.88
N LEU A 111 13.51 -1.99 -10.80
CA LEU A 111 12.69 -0.82 -10.51
C LEU A 111 11.28 -1.18 -10.04
N ILE A 112 10.75 -2.34 -10.45
CA ILE A 112 9.46 -2.87 -9.96
C ILE A 112 9.39 -2.97 -8.44
N TYR A 113 10.53 -3.17 -7.75
CA TYR A 113 10.61 -3.24 -6.29
C TYR A 113 10.72 -1.87 -5.61
N TRP A 114 10.65 -0.76 -6.39
CA TRP A 114 10.72 0.61 -5.89
C TRP A 114 9.38 1.35 -5.95
N VAL A 115 8.30 0.63 -6.12
CA VAL A 115 6.93 1.17 -5.97
C VAL A 115 6.76 1.66 -4.53
N SER A 116 6.79 2.98 -4.31
CA SER A 116 6.97 3.55 -2.96
C SER A 116 5.77 4.33 -2.42
N GLU A 117 4.78 4.64 -3.24
CA GLU A 117 3.55 5.30 -2.75
C GLU A 117 2.84 4.47 -1.66
N PRO A 118 2.62 3.14 -1.84
CA PRO A 118 2.00 2.32 -0.80
C PRO A 118 2.83 2.25 0.49
N LEU A 119 4.16 2.38 0.38
CA LEU A 119 5.03 2.43 1.55
C LEU A 119 4.80 3.71 2.36
N ALA A 120 4.56 4.83 1.67
CA ALA A 120 4.19 6.09 2.34
C ALA A 120 2.87 5.92 3.12
N CYS A 121 1.87 5.26 2.52
CA CYS A 121 0.63 4.90 3.21
C CYS A 121 0.91 4.06 4.48
N ALA A 122 1.79 3.05 4.38
CA ALA A 122 2.14 2.22 5.53
C ALA A 122 2.90 3.02 6.62
N VAL A 123 3.78 3.96 6.25
CA VAL A 123 4.45 4.88 7.19
C VAL A 123 3.41 5.75 7.90
N THR A 124 2.43 6.32 7.17
CA THR A 124 1.31 7.06 7.77
C THR A 124 0.53 6.18 8.75
N GLY A 125 0.24 4.93 8.37
CA GLY A 125 -0.46 3.96 9.21
C GLY A 125 0.27 3.68 10.53
N ILE A 126 1.58 3.43 10.48
CA ILE A 126 2.40 3.19 11.67
C ILE A 126 2.51 4.45 12.54
N LYS A 127 2.72 5.62 11.95
CA LYS A 127 2.72 6.89 12.71
C LYS A 127 1.38 7.11 13.44
N GLY A 128 0.27 6.90 12.75
CA GLY A 128 -1.07 6.99 13.33
C GLY A 128 -1.35 5.94 14.42
N SER A 129 -0.77 4.76 14.29
CA SER A 129 -0.91 3.69 15.30
C SER A 129 -0.29 4.10 16.65
N ASN A 130 0.72 4.97 16.64
CA ASN A 130 1.41 5.46 17.85
C ASN A 130 1.81 4.31 18.80
N ILE A 131 2.42 3.27 18.21
CA ILE A 131 2.90 2.09 18.91
C ILE A 131 3.98 2.48 19.91
N ARG A 132 3.88 2.00 21.14
CA ARG A 132 4.79 2.30 22.24
C ARG A 132 5.55 1.04 22.68
N VAL A 133 6.61 1.25 23.44
CA VAL A 133 7.36 0.16 24.08
C VAL A 133 6.42 -0.69 24.95
N GLY A 134 6.47 -2.00 24.76
CA GLY A 134 5.67 -2.97 25.50
C GLY A 134 4.23 -3.18 24.98
N ASP A 135 3.74 -2.39 24.01
CA ASP A 135 2.40 -2.58 23.46
C ASP A 135 2.24 -3.96 22.83
N LYS A 136 1.09 -4.58 23.09
CA LYS A 136 0.61 -5.81 22.44
C LYS A 136 -0.13 -5.41 21.17
N VAL A 137 0.36 -5.86 20.02
CA VAL A 137 -0.12 -5.43 18.70
C VAL A 137 -0.79 -6.60 17.98
N CYS A 138 -1.99 -6.37 17.44
CA CYS A 138 -2.64 -7.30 16.53
C CYS A 138 -2.83 -6.67 15.16
N ILE A 139 -2.51 -7.40 14.08
CA ILE A 139 -2.70 -6.96 12.69
C ILE A 139 -3.70 -7.91 12.02
N VAL A 140 -4.87 -7.38 11.65
CA VAL A 140 -5.93 -8.11 10.96
C VAL A 140 -5.84 -7.81 9.45
N GLY A 141 -5.46 -8.81 8.68
CA GLY A 141 -5.17 -8.70 7.26
C GLY A 141 -3.67 -8.54 6.98
N CYS A 142 -3.07 -9.63 6.48
CA CYS A 142 -1.65 -9.69 6.08
C CYS A 142 -1.50 -9.69 4.55
N GLY A 143 -2.34 -8.93 3.83
CA GLY A 143 -2.15 -8.64 2.41
C GLY A 143 -0.91 -7.77 2.18
N TYR A 144 -0.75 -7.24 0.96
CA TYR A 144 0.40 -6.38 0.63
C TYR A 144 0.60 -5.27 1.65
N MET A 145 -0.46 -4.51 1.97
CA MET A 145 -0.39 -3.39 2.92
C MET A 145 -0.12 -3.86 4.35
N GLY A 146 -0.78 -4.94 4.81
CA GLY A 146 -0.52 -5.49 6.15
C GLY A 146 0.91 -6.02 6.31
N LEU A 147 1.49 -6.63 5.26
CA LEU A 147 2.89 -7.08 5.26
C LEU A 147 3.88 -5.91 5.26
N LEU A 148 3.53 -4.75 4.67
CA LEU A 148 4.33 -3.54 4.80
C LEU A 148 4.27 -2.98 6.23
N LEU A 149 3.09 -2.93 6.84
CA LEU A 149 2.92 -2.53 8.26
C LEU A 149 3.73 -3.44 9.18
N ILE A 150 3.65 -4.77 8.98
CA ILE A 150 4.42 -5.77 9.75
C ILE A 150 5.93 -5.47 9.70
N GLN A 151 6.46 -5.09 8.54
CA GLN A 151 7.89 -4.76 8.43
C GLN A 151 8.26 -3.47 9.18
N LEU A 152 7.31 -2.55 9.36
CA LEU A 152 7.51 -1.26 10.01
C LEU A 152 7.24 -1.26 11.52
N VAL A 153 6.53 -2.27 12.06
CA VAL A 153 6.36 -2.39 13.51
C VAL A 153 7.72 -2.55 14.20
N PRO A 154 8.03 -1.78 15.25
CA PRO A 154 9.31 -1.84 15.95
C PRO A 154 9.41 -3.10 16.87
N LYS A 155 9.66 -4.25 16.26
CA LYS A 155 9.55 -5.58 16.87
C LYS A 155 10.43 -5.79 18.12
N ASP A 156 11.52 -5.06 18.20
CA ASP A 156 12.46 -5.18 19.32
C ASP A 156 11.96 -4.49 20.60
N THR A 157 10.94 -3.66 20.50
CA THR A 157 10.45 -2.84 21.62
C THR A 157 8.99 -3.05 21.96
N VAL A 158 8.18 -3.61 21.07
CA VAL A 158 6.81 -4.00 21.38
C VAL A 158 6.77 -5.26 22.23
N GLY A 159 5.64 -5.52 22.90
CA GLY A 159 5.40 -6.76 23.63
C GLY A 159 5.31 -7.95 22.67
N GLU A 160 4.11 -8.40 22.38
CA GLU A 160 3.89 -9.48 21.40
C GLU A 160 3.10 -8.96 20.19
N ILE A 161 3.33 -9.62 19.04
CA ILE A 161 2.61 -9.33 17.78
C ILE A 161 1.87 -10.56 17.34
N VAL A 162 0.56 -10.42 17.08
CA VAL A 162 -0.27 -11.43 16.42
C VAL A 162 -0.68 -10.94 15.03
N ALA A 163 -0.47 -11.75 14.01
CA ALA A 163 -0.91 -11.47 12.64
C ALA A 163 -2.02 -12.44 12.22
N ILE A 164 -3.10 -11.92 11.66
CA ILE A 164 -4.29 -12.68 11.31
C ILE A 164 -4.56 -12.50 9.81
N ASP A 165 -4.66 -13.60 9.06
CA ASP A 165 -5.10 -13.61 7.64
C ASP A 165 -5.72 -14.98 7.31
N ILE A 166 -6.62 -15.02 6.34
CA ILE A 166 -7.22 -16.26 5.84
C ILE A 166 -6.28 -17.03 4.90
N ARG A 167 -5.20 -16.41 4.42
CA ARG A 167 -4.26 -16.95 3.43
C ARG A 167 -2.95 -17.35 4.10
N ASP A 168 -2.64 -18.64 4.10
CA ASP A 168 -1.42 -19.16 4.72
C ASP A 168 -0.14 -18.56 4.12
N LYS A 169 -0.09 -18.34 2.81
CA LYS A 169 1.04 -17.67 2.15
C LYS A 169 1.36 -16.31 2.77
N CYS A 170 0.33 -15.52 3.12
CA CYS A 170 0.50 -14.23 3.78
C CYS A 170 0.99 -14.38 5.22
N LEU A 171 0.50 -15.39 5.94
CA LEU A 171 0.95 -15.71 7.30
C LEU A 171 2.41 -16.19 7.31
N ASP A 172 2.82 -16.97 6.33
CA ASP A 172 4.22 -17.43 6.19
C ASP A 172 5.17 -16.25 5.90
N LEU A 173 4.74 -15.27 5.10
CA LEU A 173 5.48 -14.03 4.90
C LEU A 173 5.52 -13.17 6.17
N ALA A 174 4.43 -13.11 6.94
CA ALA A 174 4.42 -12.42 8.23
C ALA A 174 5.46 -13.04 9.19
N LYS A 175 5.56 -14.38 9.24
CA LYS A 175 6.62 -15.08 9.99
C LYS A 175 8.00 -14.74 9.47
N LYS A 176 8.21 -14.77 8.15
CA LYS A 176 9.48 -14.39 7.52
C LYS A 176 9.90 -12.97 7.92
N PHE A 177 8.94 -12.07 8.09
CA PHE A 177 9.18 -10.69 8.54
C PHE A 177 9.22 -10.54 10.08
N GLY A 178 9.33 -11.66 10.82
CA GLY A 178 9.61 -11.67 12.24
C GLY A 178 8.41 -11.69 13.18
N VAL A 179 7.19 -11.94 12.68
CA VAL A 179 6.03 -12.19 13.53
C VAL A 179 6.05 -13.63 14.00
N LYS A 180 6.05 -13.86 15.32
CA LYS A 180 6.09 -15.20 15.91
C LYS A 180 4.73 -15.90 15.85
N HIS A 181 3.65 -15.16 16.04
CA HIS A 181 2.29 -15.67 16.20
C HIS A 181 1.40 -15.29 15.03
N THR A 182 0.92 -16.29 14.32
CA THR A 182 0.04 -16.11 13.17
C THR A 182 -1.19 -16.99 13.31
N LEU A 183 -2.37 -16.44 13.05
CA LEU A 183 -3.64 -17.12 13.18
C LEU A 183 -4.44 -17.05 11.88
N ASN A 184 -5.02 -18.19 11.48
CA ASN A 184 -5.92 -18.28 10.33
C ASN A 184 -7.35 -18.52 10.83
N PRO A 185 -8.30 -17.59 10.59
CA PRO A 185 -9.68 -17.71 11.07
C PRO A 185 -10.42 -18.95 10.58
N SER A 186 -9.98 -19.59 9.49
CA SER A 186 -10.63 -20.81 8.99
C SER A 186 -10.38 -22.05 9.87
N ARG A 187 -9.40 -21.99 10.80
CA ARG A 187 -9.02 -23.11 11.66
C ARG A 187 -8.71 -22.73 13.11
N ASN A 188 -8.64 -21.43 13.41
CA ASN A 188 -8.33 -20.92 14.74
C ASN A 188 -9.54 -20.17 15.31
N ASN A 189 -9.76 -20.29 16.62
CA ASN A 189 -10.57 -19.33 17.34
C ASN A 189 -9.71 -18.09 17.61
N VAL A 190 -9.67 -17.16 16.61
CA VAL A 190 -8.71 -16.06 16.62
C VAL A 190 -8.83 -15.14 17.83
N VAL A 191 -10.02 -14.92 18.38
CA VAL A 191 -10.21 -14.08 19.58
C VAL A 191 -9.59 -14.76 20.78
N LYS A 192 -9.99 -16.01 21.06
CA LYS A 192 -9.50 -16.78 22.21
C LYS A 192 -7.98 -16.95 22.15
N GLU A 193 -7.46 -17.42 21.00
CA GLU A 193 -6.04 -17.71 20.85
C GLU A 193 -5.18 -16.43 20.88
N THR A 194 -5.68 -15.30 20.34
CA THR A 194 -4.98 -14.00 20.49
C THR A 194 -4.86 -13.62 21.96
N PHE A 195 -5.92 -13.80 22.76
CA PHE A 195 -5.89 -13.48 24.20
C PHE A 195 -4.94 -14.40 24.98
N GLU A 196 -4.90 -15.68 24.62
CA GLU A 196 -3.94 -16.63 25.22
C GLU A 196 -2.49 -16.24 24.90
N ILE A 197 -2.19 -15.91 23.64
CA ILE A 197 -0.85 -15.49 23.17
C ILE A 197 -0.42 -14.18 23.84
N LEU A 198 -1.30 -13.18 23.85
CA LEU A 198 -1.00 -11.86 24.38
C LEU A 198 -1.11 -11.79 25.92
N GLY A 199 -1.66 -12.82 26.58
CA GLY A 199 -2.01 -12.77 28.00
C GLY A 199 -3.09 -11.72 28.28
N GLY A 200 -4.07 -11.58 27.37
CA GLY A 200 -5.16 -10.63 27.40
C GLY A 200 -5.42 -9.96 26.06
N GLU A 201 -6.25 -8.93 26.05
CA GLU A 201 -6.60 -8.18 24.84
C GLU A 201 -5.40 -7.34 24.33
N ALA A 202 -5.41 -6.95 23.03
CA ALA A 202 -4.36 -6.15 22.41
C ALA A 202 -4.47 -4.66 22.80
N ASP A 203 -3.33 -3.99 23.00
CA ASP A 203 -3.28 -2.53 23.19
C ASP A 203 -3.66 -1.80 21.92
N ILE A 204 -3.20 -2.32 20.78
CA ILE A 204 -3.40 -1.75 19.44
C ILE A 204 -3.83 -2.87 18.49
N VAL A 205 -4.92 -2.63 17.77
CA VAL A 205 -5.33 -3.48 16.65
C VAL A 205 -5.33 -2.65 15.38
N ILE A 206 -4.60 -3.12 14.35
CA ILE A 206 -4.59 -2.51 13.03
C ILE A 206 -5.42 -3.39 12.08
N GLU A 207 -6.57 -2.88 11.65
CA GLU A 207 -7.37 -3.48 10.60
C GLU A 207 -6.79 -3.06 9.24
N ALA A 208 -6.20 -3.99 8.49
CA ALA A 208 -5.52 -3.77 7.22
C ALA A 208 -6.09 -4.62 6.06
N SER A 209 -7.22 -5.28 6.28
CA SER A 209 -7.89 -6.15 5.31
C SER A 209 -8.83 -5.37 4.38
N GLY A 210 -9.64 -4.44 4.94
CA GLY A 210 -10.74 -3.78 4.25
C GLY A 210 -11.87 -4.72 3.86
N ALA A 211 -11.94 -5.92 4.47
CA ALA A 211 -13.00 -6.90 4.21
C ALA A 211 -14.17 -6.73 5.19
N PRO A 212 -15.41 -7.01 4.77
CA PRO A 212 -16.57 -6.95 5.65
C PRO A 212 -16.39 -7.81 6.92
N GLY A 213 -16.80 -7.28 8.08
CA GLY A 213 -16.73 -7.94 9.38
C GLY A 213 -15.36 -7.89 10.05
N THR A 214 -14.30 -7.41 9.41
CA THR A 214 -12.97 -7.31 10.06
C THR A 214 -12.89 -6.17 11.06
N ILE A 215 -13.73 -5.14 10.95
CA ILE A 215 -13.87 -4.08 11.97
C ILE A 215 -14.46 -4.66 13.26
N ASP A 216 -15.48 -5.54 13.16
CA ASP A 216 -16.04 -6.22 14.33
C ASP A 216 -14.98 -7.09 15.03
N LEU A 217 -14.28 -7.93 14.27
CA LEU A 217 -13.18 -8.74 14.78
C LEU A 217 -12.12 -7.88 15.47
N ALA A 218 -11.67 -6.81 14.83
CA ALA A 218 -10.67 -5.90 15.38
C ALA A 218 -11.16 -5.22 16.67
N THR A 219 -12.47 -4.89 16.75
CA THR A 219 -13.09 -4.35 17.96
C THR A 219 -13.11 -5.36 19.11
N ASP A 220 -13.32 -6.65 18.80
CA ASP A 220 -13.31 -7.69 19.82
C ASP A 220 -11.90 -7.95 20.38
N LEU A 221 -10.87 -7.77 19.55
CA LEU A 221 -9.47 -8.02 19.93
C LEU A 221 -8.83 -6.89 20.74
N VAL A 222 -9.28 -5.65 20.59
CA VAL A 222 -8.68 -4.47 21.27
C VAL A 222 -9.21 -4.33 22.69
N ARG A 223 -8.32 -4.03 23.66
CA ARG A 223 -8.70 -3.82 25.07
C ARG A 223 -9.50 -2.53 25.30
N SER A 224 -10.14 -2.44 26.45
CA SER A 224 -10.72 -1.18 26.92
C SER A 224 -9.64 -0.09 27.05
N GLY A 225 -9.95 1.14 26.56
CA GLY A 225 -9.00 2.25 26.45
C GLY A 225 -7.92 2.03 25.38
N GLY A 226 -8.02 0.96 24.58
CA GLY A 226 -7.06 0.64 23.52
C GLY A 226 -7.28 1.44 22.25
N ARG A 227 -6.50 1.14 21.23
CA ARG A 227 -6.52 1.83 19.94
C ARG A 227 -6.89 0.89 18.81
N LEU A 228 -7.93 1.25 18.07
CA LEU A 228 -8.34 0.59 16.82
C LEU A 228 -7.94 1.48 15.65
N VAL A 229 -7.05 0.98 14.80
CA VAL A 229 -6.58 1.67 13.60
C VAL A 229 -7.25 1.02 12.39
N ILE A 230 -8.14 1.75 11.73
CA ILE A 230 -8.77 1.34 10.48
C ILE A 230 -7.86 1.83 9.35
N PHE A 231 -7.03 0.95 8.87
CA PHE A 231 -6.08 1.21 7.76
C PHE A 231 -6.61 0.66 6.43
N GLY A 232 -7.34 -0.44 6.47
CA GLY A 232 -7.99 -1.04 5.30
C GLY A 232 -9.04 -0.10 4.69
N ARG A 233 -9.13 -0.09 3.36
CA ARG A 233 -10.15 0.70 2.66
C ARG A 233 -11.44 -0.11 2.52
N HIS A 234 -12.46 0.24 3.29
CA HIS A 234 -13.81 -0.29 3.18
C HIS A 234 -14.59 0.53 2.13
N VAL A 235 -14.96 -0.09 1.00
CA VAL A 235 -15.64 0.59 -0.13
C VAL A 235 -17.13 0.31 -0.19
N VAL A 236 -17.64 -0.48 0.76
CA VAL A 236 -19.05 -0.79 0.92
C VAL A 236 -19.44 -0.40 2.34
N ASP A 237 -20.57 0.28 2.48
CA ASP A 237 -21.10 0.63 3.80
C ASP A 237 -21.40 -0.63 4.59
N GLU A 238 -20.92 -0.66 5.84
CA GLU A 238 -21.16 -1.74 6.78
C GLU A 238 -21.57 -1.21 8.15
N LYS A 239 -22.28 -2.04 8.91
CA LYS A 239 -22.60 -1.72 10.30
C LYS A 239 -21.35 -1.88 11.16
N VAL A 240 -21.11 -0.93 12.04
CA VAL A 240 -19.99 -0.95 12.97
C VAL A 240 -20.49 -0.98 14.41
N PRO A 241 -19.76 -1.62 15.36
CA PRO A 241 -20.23 -1.87 16.73
C PRO A 241 -20.01 -0.65 17.63
N THR A 242 -20.68 0.48 17.34
CA THR A 242 -20.48 1.74 18.06
C THR A 242 -20.76 1.66 19.56
N GLU A 243 -21.69 0.80 20.00
CA GLU A 243 -21.92 0.54 21.43
C GLU A 243 -20.70 -0.07 22.10
N LYS A 244 -20.08 -1.11 21.48
CA LYS A 244 -18.83 -1.69 21.99
C LYS A 244 -17.70 -0.65 22.04
N TRP A 245 -17.62 0.25 21.05
CA TRP A 245 -16.62 1.30 21.02
C TRP A 245 -16.78 2.27 22.19
N HIS A 246 -18.03 2.66 22.49
CA HIS A 246 -18.34 3.53 23.62
C HIS A 246 -18.00 2.85 24.95
N VAL A 247 -18.48 1.62 25.16
CA VAL A 247 -18.24 0.87 26.41
C VAL A 247 -16.77 0.60 26.66
N LYS A 248 -16.01 0.24 25.62
CA LYS A 248 -14.55 0.05 25.72
C LYS A 248 -13.76 1.36 25.78
N GLY A 249 -14.36 2.53 25.50
CA GLY A 249 -13.66 3.81 25.48
C GLY A 249 -12.52 3.85 24.45
N LEU A 250 -12.76 3.33 23.24
CA LEU A 250 -11.71 3.17 22.24
C LEU A 250 -11.28 4.48 21.60
N THR A 251 -9.98 4.61 21.32
CA THR A 251 -9.47 5.55 20.32
C THR A 251 -9.56 4.89 18.95
N ILE A 252 -10.37 5.45 18.04
CA ILE A 252 -10.55 4.91 16.69
C ILE A 252 -9.96 5.91 15.69
N LEU A 253 -9.08 5.43 14.82
CA LEU A 253 -8.37 6.23 13.83
C LEU A 253 -8.49 5.60 12.45
N ASN A 254 -8.84 6.41 11.45
CA ASN A 254 -8.70 6.03 10.06
C ASN A 254 -7.43 6.65 9.51
N THR A 255 -6.46 5.82 9.13
CA THR A 255 -5.11 6.26 8.73
C THR A 255 -4.92 6.22 7.22
N SER A 256 -5.86 6.80 6.47
CA SER A 256 -5.69 7.06 5.03
C SER A 256 -4.55 8.08 4.78
N PRO A 257 -4.07 8.25 3.53
CA PRO A 257 -3.09 9.31 3.22
C PRO A 257 -3.46 10.71 3.72
N SER A 258 -4.77 11.02 3.77
CA SER A 258 -5.28 12.29 4.29
C SER A 258 -5.12 12.49 5.80
N PHE A 259 -4.79 11.42 6.54
CA PHE A 259 -4.47 11.48 7.96
C PHE A 259 -3.08 12.07 8.21
N SER A 260 -2.16 11.97 7.23
CA SER A 260 -0.80 12.48 7.36
C SER A 260 -0.78 14.00 7.39
N GLU A 261 -0.07 14.59 8.34
CA GLU A 261 0.22 16.03 8.37
C GLU A 261 1.08 16.46 7.16
N ASN A 262 1.93 15.56 6.66
CA ASN A 262 2.79 15.79 5.50
C ASN A 262 3.10 14.47 4.77
N PHE A 263 2.22 14.09 3.83
CA PHE A 263 2.36 12.84 3.09
C PHE A 263 3.62 12.78 2.23
N ASN A 264 4.12 13.93 1.71
CA ASN A 264 5.41 13.98 1.02
C ASN A 264 6.57 13.58 1.94
N LYS A 265 6.53 13.99 3.22
CA LYS A 265 7.53 13.57 4.20
C LYS A 265 7.43 12.08 4.46
N ASP A 266 6.22 11.53 4.62
CA ASP A 266 6.02 10.10 4.79
C ASP A 266 6.54 9.30 3.59
N PHE A 267 6.38 9.84 2.37
CA PHE A 267 6.94 9.26 1.16
C PHE A 267 8.48 9.25 1.16
N ILE A 268 9.12 10.35 1.53
CA ILE A 268 10.60 10.42 1.62
C ILE A 268 11.11 9.49 2.72
N ASP A 269 10.44 9.42 3.87
CA ASP A 269 10.76 8.48 4.95
C ASP A 269 10.65 7.02 4.44
N ALA A 270 9.58 6.68 3.71
CA ALA A 270 9.37 5.35 3.13
C ALA A 270 10.47 4.96 2.14
N VAL A 271 10.85 5.86 1.22
CA VAL A 271 11.96 5.62 0.28
C VAL A 271 13.29 5.45 1.03
N SER A 272 13.52 6.20 2.11
CA SER A 272 14.70 6.05 2.96
C SER A 272 14.75 4.66 3.63
N LEU A 273 13.60 4.18 4.14
CA LEU A 273 13.51 2.84 4.75
C LEU A 273 13.74 1.72 3.73
N LEU A 274 13.24 1.90 2.50
CA LEU A 274 13.51 0.97 1.40
C LEU A 274 15.01 0.94 1.04
N ARG A 275 15.66 2.11 0.94
CA ARG A 275 17.11 2.21 0.70
C ARG A 275 17.97 1.53 1.78
N LYS A 276 17.51 1.58 3.03
CA LYS A 276 18.21 0.96 4.18
C LYS A 276 17.94 -0.54 4.29
N GLY A 277 17.07 -1.11 3.41
CA GLY A 277 16.69 -2.52 3.48
C GLY A 277 15.81 -2.87 4.69
N VAL A 278 15.20 -1.89 5.35
CA VAL A 278 14.20 -2.13 6.40
C VAL A 278 12.93 -2.73 5.81
N ILE A 279 12.61 -2.35 4.58
CA ILE A 279 11.47 -2.88 3.82
C ILE A 279 12.00 -3.74 2.67
N ASP A 280 11.52 -4.99 2.59
CA ASP A 280 11.76 -5.90 1.48
C ASP A 280 10.46 -6.10 0.68
N GLN A 281 10.40 -5.54 -0.53
CA GLN A 281 9.27 -5.70 -1.43
C GLN A 281 9.38 -6.91 -2.36
N LYS A 282 10.55 -7.52 -2.49
CA LYS A 282 10.76 -8.61 -3.45
C LYS A 282 9.78 -9.77 -3.29
N PRO A 283 9.53 -10.30 -2.07
CA PRO A 283 8.57 -11.38 -1.90
C PRO A 283 7.10 -10.91 -2.01
N LEU A 284 6.85 -9.61 -2.03
CA LEU A 284 5.50 -9.04 -2.07
C LEU A 284 5.00 -8.78 -3.50
N ILE A 285 5.89 -8.49 -4.45
CA ILE A 285 5.55 -8.30 -5.85
C ILE A 285 5.43 -9.69 -6.50
N THR A 286 4.22 -10.23 -6.51
CA THR A 286 3.98 -11.62 -6.96
C THR A 286 3.58 -11.75 -8.41
N HIS A 287 3.09 -10.67 -9.03
CA HIS A 287 2.60 -10.69 -10.40
C HIS A 287 3.09 -9.47 -11.17
N VAL A 288 3.77 -9.70 -12.27
CA VAL A 288 4.28 -8.66 -13.15
C VAL A 288 3.71 -8.87 -14.54
N PHE A 289 3.13 -7.83 -15.11
CA PHE A 289 2.52 -7.86 -16.43
C PHE A 289 3.08 -6.73 -17.31
N PRO A 290 3.37 -6.98 -18.59
CA PRO A 290 3.53 -5.89 -19.54
C PRO A 290 2.24 -5.05 -19.56
N TYR A 291 2.33 -3.74 -19.64
CA TYR A 291 1.14 -2.87 -19.63
C TYR A 291 0.16 -3.17 -20.78
N LEU A 292 0.64 -3.74 -21.88
CA LEU A 292 -0.19 -4.21 -22.98
C LEU A 292 -1.17 -5.33 -22.57
N LYS A 293 -0.92 -6.00 -21.45
CA LYS A 293 -1.78 -7.01 -20.83
C LYS A 293 -2.59 -6.46 -19.64
N ALA A 294 -2.87 -5.15 -19.64
CA ALA A 294 -3.57 -4.50 -18.52
C ALA A 294 -4.93 -5.16 -18.21
N GLN A 295 -5.69 -5.56 -19.22
CA GLN A 295 -6.99 -6.23 -19.01
C GLN A 295 -6.81 -7.52 -18.19
N GLU A 296 -5.86 -8.40 -18.59
CA GLU A 296 -5.55 -9.63 -17.85
C GLU A 296 -5.09 -9.35 -16.40
N ALA A 297 -4.25 -8.31 -16.24
CA ALA A 297 -3.73 -7.91 -14.95
C ALA A 297 -4.84 -7.45 -13.98
N PHE A 298 -5.79 -6.64 -14.47
CA PHE A 298 -6.92 -6.16 -13.65
C PHE A 298 -7.94 -7.27 -13.38
N GLU A 299 -8.19 -8.17 -14.34
CA GLU A 299 -9.02 -9.34 -14.12
C GLU A 299 -8.45 -10.26 -13.01
N LEU A 300 -7.13 -10.51 -13.04
CA LEU A 300 -6.48 -11.30 -12.00
C LEU A 300 -6.51 -10.58 -10.65
N ALA A 301 -6.15 -9.29 -10.62
CA ALA A 301 -6.17 -8.49 -9.40
C ALA A 301 -7.57 -8.39 -8.79
N SER A 302 -8.63 -8.36 -9.62
CA SER A 302 -10.02 -8.34 -9.18
C SER A 302 -10.45 -9.66 -8.54
N LYS A 303 -9.99 -10.80 -9.07
CA LYS A 303 -10.24 -12.15 -8.52
C LYS A 303 -9.42 -12.42 -7.27
N LYS A 304 -8.25 -11.80 -7.15
CA LYS A 304 -7.31 -11.88 -6.03
C LYS A 304 -7.07 -13.33 -5.58
N PRO A 305 -6.56 -14.21 -6.46
CA PRO A 305 -6.31 -15.61 -6.09
C PRO A 305 -5.37 -15.71 -4.88
N LEU A 306 -5.31 -16.88 -4.24
CA LEU A 306 -4.61 -17.08 -2.96
C LEU A 306 -3.12 -16.69 -2.99
N ASP A 307 -2.50 -16.78 -4.16
CA ASP A 307 -1.09 -16.43 -4.37
C ASP A 307 -0.86 -14.95 -4.78
N TYR A 308 -1.92 -14.19 -5.03
CA TYR A 308 -1.83 -12.77 -5.38
C TYR A 308 -1.61 -11.90 -4.15
N ILE A 309 -0.48 -11.20 -4.10
CA ILE A 309 -0.19 -10.18 -3.06
C ILE A 309 -0.18 -8.80 -3.69
N LYS A 310 0.70 -8.55 -4.65
CA LYS A 310 0.78 -7.30 -5.40
C LYS A 310 1.06 -7.55 -6.88
N GLY A 311 0.32 -6.84 -7.73
CA GLY A 311 0.56 -6.75 -9.16
C GLY A 311 1.28 -5.46 -9.54
N VAL A 312 2.15 -5.55 -10.55
CA VAL A 312 2.86 -4.41 -11.13
C VAL A 312 2.77 -4.49 -12.65
N LEU A 313 2.52 -3.36 -13.29
CA LEU A 313 2.58 -3.19 -14.74
C LEU A 313 3.96 -2.64 -15.12
N THR A 314 4.59 -3.22 -16.15
CA THR A 314 5.85 -2.73 -16.73
C THR A 314 5.60 -2.08 -18.09
N PHE A 315 6.33 -1.02 -18.40
CA PHE A 315 6.19 -0.20 -19.60
C PHE A 315 7.41 -0.25 -20.49
#